data_12b5472995668485b622829b80a94f6d
#
_entry.id   12b5472995668485b622829b80a94f6d
#
_cell.length_a   1.000
_cell.length_b   1.000
_cell.length_c   1.000
_cell.angle_alpha   90.00
_cell.angle_beta   90.00
_cell.angle_gamma   90.00
#
_symmetry.space_group_name_H-M   'P 1'
#
loop_
_entity.id
_entity.type
_entity.pdbx_description
1 polymer ?
#
loop_
_entity_poly.entity_id
_entity_poly.type
_entity_poly.pdbx_seq_one_letter_code
_entity_poly.pdbx_strand_id
1 'polypeptide(L)'
;MTRQEGLRKPISGCVSCDILAGQRLEPGGVIYEDEYWHVGSVVRPVVWPGFLVVKLKRHCEHLAELTPAEAAALGPVLQVTCQALASVLNPAKVYVCSFGDGVTHIHFWILPRPPGMRPGMHWVMLNLDVRVMLTRLGVKRWLVSDAELVSLAERIRSQIGQRMEG
;
A
#
# COMPACT_ATOMS: atom_id res chain seq x y z
N MET A 1 6.22 14.03 31.50
CA MET A 1 6.33 14.26 30.06
C MET A 1 5.21 13.54 29.39
N THR A 2 4.23 14.26 28.88
CA THR A 2 2.94 13.77 28.42
C THR A 2 3.06 13.08 27.06
N ARG A 3 2.40 11.96 26.92
CA ARG A 3 2.39 10.98 25.80
C ARG A 3 1.90 11.53 24.44
N GLN A 4 1.77 12.84 24.24
CA GLN A 4 1.17 13.47 23.06
C GLN A 4 2.10 14.34 22.20
N GLU A 5 3.38 14.44 22.49
CA GLU A 5 4.31 15.36 21.78
C GLU A 5 4.93 14.81 20.49
N GLY A 6 4.57 13.61 20.02
CA GLY A 6 5.20 12.96 18.87
C GLY A 6 4.41 12.94 17.55
N LEU A 7 3.17 13.41 17.52
CA LEU A 7 2.38 13.41 16.28
C LEU A 7 2.77 14.63 15.42
N ARG A 8 3.72 14.49 14.50
CA ARG A 8 3.92 15.51 13.47
C ARG A 8 2.59 15.71 12.74
N LYS A 9 2.14 16.99 12.69
CA LYS A 9 0.87 17.37 12.06
C LYS A 9 0.86 16.96 10.58
N PRO A 10 -0.33 16.65 10.02
CA PRO A 10 -0.47 16.46 8.59
C PRO A 10 0.17 17.61 7.81
N ILE A 11 0.95 17.27 6.79
CA ILE A 11 1.59 18.26 5.92
C ILE A 11 0.69 18.45 4.71
N SER A 12 0.32 19.71 4.43
CA SER A 12 -0.47 20.08 3.25
C SER A 12 0.24 19.64 1.96
N GLY A 13 -0.50 19.00 1.05
CA GLY A 13 0.02 18.49 -0.22
C GLY A 13 0.68 17.11 -0.14
N CYS A 14 0.74 16.50 1.05
CA CYS A 14 1.20 15.13 1.20
C CYS A 14 0.04 14.16 0.92
N VAL A 15 0.15 13.38 -0.15
CA VAL A 15 -0.88 12.40 -0.56
C VAL A 15 -1.24 11.42 0.56
N SER A 16 -0.27 10.94 1.32
CA SER A 16 -0.51 10.02 2.43
C SER A 16 -1.26 10.70 3.58
N CYS A 17 -0.89 11.95 3.92
CA CYS A 17 -1.61 12.72 4.93
C CYS A 17 -3.05 13.01 4.51
N ASP A 18 -3.28 13.37 3.24
CA ASP A 18 -4.61 13.65 2.69
C ASP A 18 -5.52 12.41 2.76
N ILE A 19 -4.96 11.21 2.48
CA ILE A 19 -5.67 9.94 2.60
C ILE A 19 -6.02 9.66 4.07
N LEU A 20 -5.04 9.75 4.97
CA LEU A 20 -5.23 9.49 6.40
C LEU A 20 -6.19 10.46 7.07
N ALA A 21 -6.30 11.68 6.55
CA ALA A 21 -7.29 12.69 6.97
C ALA A 21 -8.66 12.53 6.29
N GLY A 22 -8.86 11.53 5.42
CA GLY A 22 -10.11 11.33 4.67
C GLY A 22 -10.37 12.36 3.57
N GLN A 23 -9.41 13.21 3.24
CA GLN A 23 -9.51 14.22 2.19
C GLN A 23 -9.32 13.62 0.79
N ARG A 24 -8.71 12.45 0.71
CA ARG A 24 -8.51 11.70 -0.51
C ARG A 24 -8.94 10.25 -0.33
N LEU A 25 -9.81 9.78 -1.23
CA LEU A 25 -10.30 8.40 -1.17
C LEU A 25 -9.26 7.41 -1.70
N GLU A 26 -9.12 6.29 -1.01
CA GLU A 26 -8.41 5.11 -1.51
C GLU A 26 -9.39 4.19 -2.23
N PRO A 27 -9.03 3.70 -3.43
CA PRO A 27 -9.84 2.71 -4.12
C PRO A 27 -10.00 1.43 -3.28
N GLY A 28 -11.25 1.01 -3.05
CA GLY A 28 -11.56 -0.14 -2.20
C GLY A 28 -11.54 0.15 -0.69
N GLY A 29 -11.19 1.36 -0.28
CA GLY A 29 -11.17 1.79 1.13
C GLY A 29 -10.01 1.19 1.94
N VAL A 30 -10.07 1.36 3.26
CA VAL A 30 -9.09 0.82 4.21
C VAL A 30 -9.11 -0.70 4.18
N ILE A 31 -7.95 -1.32 3.96
CA ILE A 31 -7.80 -2.79 3.96
C ILE A 31 -7.48 -3.29 5.36
N TYR A 32 -6.54 -2.65 6.04
CA TYR A 32 -6.16 -2.93 7.42
C TYR A 32 -5.57 -1.68 8.06
N GLU A 33 -5.73 -1.54 9.36
CA GLU A 33 -4.98 -0.57 10.14
C GLU A 33 -4.79 -1.05 11.58
N ASP A 34 -3.67 -0.67 12.18
CA ASP A 34 -3.40 -0.79 13.61
C ASP A 34 -3.21 0.61 14.25
N GLU A 35 -2.59 0.65 15.42
CA GLU A 35 -2.31 1.92 16.12
C GLU A 35 -1.40 2.84 15.28
N TYR A 36 -0.44 2.27 14.53
CA TYR A 36 0.62 3.03 13.84
C TYR A 36 0.50 3.03 12.32
N TRP A 37 0.07 1.93 11.72
CA TRP A 37 0.14 1.68 10.28
C TRP A 37 -1.24 1.60 9.65
N HIS A 38 -1.31 2.03 8.41
CA HIS A 38 -2.50 1.97 7.56
C HIS A 38 -2.17 1.26 6.26
N VAL A 39 -3.03 0.37 5.81
CA VAL A 39 -2.92 -0.39 4.57
C VAL A 39 -4.10 -0.08 3.67
N GLY A 40 -3.82 0.34 2.45
CA GLY A 40 -4.82 0.59 1.42
C GLY A 40 -4.27 0.35 0.03
N SER A 41 -5.08 0.61 -1.00
CA SER A 41 -4.63 0.53 -2.39
C SER A 41 -3.77 1.74 -2.78
N VAL A 42 -2.99 1.57 -3.85
CA VAL A 42 -2.37 2.72 -4.52
C VAL A 42 -3.44 3.67 -5.07
N VAL A 43 -3.13 4.97 -5.11
CA VAL A 43 -4.03 5.97 -5.69
C VAL A 43 -4.19 5.78 -7.20
N ARG A 44 -5.30 6.30 -7.76
CA ARG A 44 -5.61 6.19 -9.20
C ARG A 44 -4.55 6.88 -10.09
N PRO A 45 -4.30 6.36 -11.29
CA PRO A 45 -4.95 5.19 -11.89
C PRO A 45 -4.40 3.88 -11.35
N VAL A 46 -5.26 2.94 -10.96
CA VAL A 46 -4.85 1.60 -10.53
C VAL A 46 -4.76 0.70 -11.77
N VAL A 47 -3.55 0.34 -12.13
CA VAL A 47 -3.26 -0.47 -13.33
C VAL A 47 -2.62 -1.82 -12.98
N TRP A 48 -2.56 -2.12 -11.68
CA TRP A 48 -1.96 -3.34 -11.15
C TRP A 48 -2.80 -3.87 -10.00
N PRO A 49 -3.56 -4.96 -10.21
CA PRO A 49 -4.39 -5.54 -9.15
C PRO A 49 -3.54 -5.97 -7.95
N GLY A 50 -3.98 -5.60 -6.75
CA GLY A 50 -3.27 -5.94 -5.52
C GLY A 50 -2.02 -5.11 -5.24
N PHE A 51 -1.80 -4.00 -5.95
CA PHE A 51 -0.80 -3.02 -5.57
C PHE A 51 -1.30 -2.28 -4.31
N LEU A 52 -0.73 -2.62 -3.16
CA LEU A 52 -1.08 -2.03 -1.88
C LEU A 52 0.03 -1.11 -1.38
N VAL A 53 -0.36 -0.21 -0.49
CA VAL A 53 0.55 0.73 0.18
C VAL A 53 0.34 0.63 1.68
N VAL A 54 1.42 0.32 2.41
CA VAL A 54 1.49 0.42 3.87
C VAL A 54 2.12 1.75 4.21
N LYS A 55 1.44 2.61 4.96
CA LYS A 55 1.90 3.96 5.33
C LYS A 55 1.78 4.19 6.82
N LEU A 56 2.72 4.94 7.40
CA LEU A 56 2.65 5.34 8.81
C LEU A 56 1.50 6.34 9.01
N LYS A 57 0.75 6.25 10.10
CA LYS A 57 -0.37 7.17 10.35
C LYS A 57 0.07 8.61 10.64
N ARG A 58 1.19 8.82 11.34
CA ARG A 58 1.78 10.16 11.47
C ARG A 58 2.67 10.49 10.29
N HIS A 59 2.83 11.76 9.97
CA HIS A 59 3.81 12.16 8.96
C HIS A 59 5.24 11.90 9.46
N CYS A 60 6.00 11.16 8.68
CA CYS A 60 7.39 10.82 8.91
C CYS A 60 8.01 10.51 7.53
N GLU A 61 9.24 10.88 7.28
CA GLU A 61 9.86 10.73 5.96
C GLU A 61 10.90 9.60 5.91
N HIS A 62 11.58 9.35 7.04
CA HIS A 62 12.67 8.39 7.05
C HIS A 62 12.42 7.24 8.03
N LEU A 63 12.84 6.04 7.63
CA LEU A 63 12.78 4.85 8.47
C LEU A 63 13.52 5.04 9.81
N ALA A 64 14.60 5.81 9.79
CA ALA A 64 15.39 6.13 10.98
C ALA A 64 14.65 6.99 12.01
N GLU A 65 13.55 7.64 11.64
CA GLU A 65 12.72 8.49 12.51
C GLU A 65 11.58 7.73 13.19
N LEU A 66 11.43 6.43 12.92
CA LEU A 66 10.41 5.62 13.58
C LEU A 66 10.71 5.50 15.07
N THR A 67 9.66 5.56 15.88
CA THR A 67 9.76 5.16 17.27
C THR A 67 9.96 3.65 17.37
N PRO A 68 10.51 3.14 18.50
CA PRO A 68 10.64 1.69 18.70
C PRO A 68 9.32 0.92 18.54
N ALA A 69 8.20 1.50 18.96
CA ALA A 69 6.87 0.87 18.83
C ALA A 69 6.40 0.81 17.37
N GLU A 70 6.56 1.90 16.60
CA GLU A 70 6.24 1.92 15.17
C GLU A 70 7.10 0.93 14.38
N ALA A 71 8.40 0.88 14.69
CA ALA A 71 9.32 -0.07 14.06
C ALA A 71 8.97 -1.52 14.40
N ALA A 72 8.59 -1.82 15.65
CA ALA A 72 8.17 -3.15 16.07
C ALA A 72 6.86 -3.60 15.40
N ALA A 73 5.91 -2.68 15.16
CA ALA A 73 4.64 -2.97 14.49
C ALA A 73 4.78 -3.19 12.97
N LEU A 74 5.83 -2.65 12.34
CA LEU A 74 6.00 -2.70 10.87
C LEU A 74 6.11 -4.13 10.34
N GLY A 75 6.92 -4.97 10.95
CA GLY A 75 7.12 -6.36 10.53
C GLY A 75 5.81 -7.16 10.49
N PRO A 76 5.04 -7.21 11.57
CA PRO A 76 3.72 -7.86 11.60
C PRO A 76 2.75 -7.36 10.53
N VAL A 77 2.64 -6.04 10.33
CA VAL A 77 1.76 -5.46 9.30
C VAL A 77 2.18 -5.88 7.89
N LEU A 78 3.45 -5.80 7.57
CA LEU A 78 3.99 -6.25 6.28
C LEU A 78 3.73 -7.75 6.08
N GLN A 79 3.96 -8.56 7.10
CA GLN A 79 3.78 -10.01 7.03
C GLN A 79 2.32 -10.39 6.76
N VAL A 80 1.37 -9.89 7.58
CA VAL A 80 -0.04 -10.22 7.42
C VAL A 80 -0.60 -9.74 6.07
N THR A 81 -0.17 -8.55 5.62
CA THR A 81 -0.55 -8.00 4.31
C THR A 81 -0.04 -8.88 3.17
N CYS A 82 1.24 -9.27 3.20
CA CYS A 82 1.82 -10.15 2.18
C CYS A 82 1.17 -11.54 2.16
N GLN A 83 0.87 -12.12 3.33
CA GLN A 83 0.20 -13.42 3.44
C GLN A 83 -1.22 -13.38 2.89
N ALA A 84 -2.00 -12.34 3.24
CA ALA A 84 -3.35 -12.17 2.72
C ALA A 84 -3.36 -11.98 1.21
N LEU A 85 -2.46 -11.15 0.69
CA LEU A 85 -2.30 -10.92 -0.74
C LEU A 85 -1.90 -12.20 -1.49
N ALA A 86 -0.98 -12.98 -0.93
CA ALA A 86 -0.56 -14.26 -1.48
C ALA A 86 -1.73 -15.26 -1.55
N SER A 87 -2.55 -15.34 -0.49
CA SER A 87 -3.73 -16.22 -0.46
C SER A 87 -4.80 -15.83 -1.47
N VAL A 88 -4.99 -14.53 -1.71
CA VAL A 88 -6.06 -14.01 -2.59
C VAL A 88 -5.67 -14.07 -4.06
N LEU A 89 -4.41 -13.77 -4.41
CA LEU A 89 -3.95 -13.60 -5.80
C LEU A 89 -3.04 -14.72 -6.30
N ASN A 90 -2.50 -15.56 -5.40
CA ASN A 90 -1.52 -16.59 -5.74
C ASN A 90 -0.38 -16.08 -6.65
N PRO A 91 0.32 -14.99 -6.29
CA PRO A 91 1.35 -14.40 -7.12
C PRO A 91 2.61 -15.27 -7.13
N ALA A 92 3.41 -15.17 -8.19
CA ALA A 92 4.71 -15.85 -8.25
C ALA A 92 5.72 -15.27 -7.23
N LYS A 93 5.54 -14.01 -6.82
CA LYS A 93 6.32 -13.31 -5.78
C LYS A 93 5.56 -12.08 -5.30
N VAL A 94 5.70 -11.74 -4.03
CA VAL A 94 5.32 -10.42 -3.49
C VAL A 94 6.61 -9.64 -3.21
N TYR A 95 6.70 -8.45 -3.76
CA TYR A 95 7.79 -7.51 -3.49
C TYR A 95 7.34 -6.49 -2.46
N VAL A 96 8.23 -6.15 -1.53
CA VAL A 96 8.08 -5.06 -0.58
C VAL A 96 9.22 -4.08 -0.82
N CYS A 97 8.90 -2.81 -1.07
CA CYS A 97 9.90 -1.78 -1.33
C CYS A 97 9.43 -0.40 -0.85
N SER A 98 10.37 0.47 -0.54
CA SER A 98 10.14 1.87 -0.18
C SER A 98 11.14 2.72 -0.94
N PHE A 99 10.66 3.74 -1.65
CA PHE A 99 11.50 4.64 -2.46
C PHE A 99 11.52 6.06 -1.89
N GLY A 100 10.35 6.66 -1.60
CA GLY A 100 10.25 7.99 -0.99
C GLY A 100 10.49 9.18 -1.92
N ASP A 101 10.78 8.97 -3.21
CA ASP A 101 11.16 10.06 -4.12
C ASP A 101 9.98 10.95 -4.53
N GLY A 102 8.83 10.36 -4.84
CA GLY A 102 7.64 11.12 -5.27
C GLY A 102 6.72 11.53 -4.12
N VAL A 103 6.68 10.75 -3.06
CA VAL A 103 5.96 11.00 -1.81
C VAL A 103 6.92 10.70 -0.69
N THR A 104 7.40 11.72 -0.01
CA THR A 104 8.42 11.59 1.06
C THR A 104 7.88 10.90 2.30
N HIS A 105 6.58 11.05 2.61
CA HIS A 105 5.92 10.35 3.71
C HIS A 105 6.21 8.84 3.65
N ILE A 106 6.80 8.28 4.70
CA ILE A 106 7.25 6.90 4.74
C ILE A 106 6.11 5.94 4.41
N HIS A 107 6.34 5.13 3.39
CA HIS A 107 5.41 4.13 2.94
C HIS A 107 6.15 2.96 2.29
N PHE A 108 5.48 1.81 2.27
CA PHE A 108 5.98 0.59 1.65
C PHE A 108 4.99 0.15 0.56
N TRP A 109 5.50 -0.09 -0.63
CA TRP A 109 4.77 -0.70 -1.72
C TRP A 109 4.77 -2.21 -1.57
N ILE A 110 3.59 -2.80 -1.68
CA ILE A 110 3.41 -4.24 -1.71
C ILE A 110 2.93 -4.61 -3.11
N LEU A 111 3.82 -5.19 -3.91
CA LEU A 111 3.60 -5.45 -5.33
C LEU A 111 3.59 -6.95 -5.61
N PRO A 112 2.43 -7.54 -5.98
CA PRO A 112 2.36 -8.92 -6.41
C PRO A 112 2.86 -9.06 -7.86
N ARG A 113 3.84 -9.90 -8.10
CA ARG A 113 4.25 -10.28 -9.45
C ARG A 113 3.38 -11.47 -9.91
N PRO A 114 2.58 -11.32 -10.97
CA PRO A 114 1.73 -12.41 -11.45
C PRO A 114 2.57 -13.58 -11.99
N PRO A 115 2.00 -14.82 -11.97
CA PRO A 115 2.60 -15.96 -12.65
C PRO A 115 2.87 -15.64 -14.14
N GLY A 116 3.95 -16.20 -14.68
CA GLY A 116 4.34 -16.00 -16.08
C GLY A 116 5.09 -14.68 -16.37
N MET A 117 5.08 -13.72 -15.46
CA MET A 117 5.90 -12.51 -15.61
C MET A 117 7.37 -12.81 -15.31
N ARG A 118 8.27 -12.29 -16.15
CA ARG A 118 9.72 -12.42 -15.99
C ARG A 118 10.17 -11.99 -14.59
N PRO A 119 11.01 -12.78 -13.91
CA PRO A 119 11.54 -12.42 -12.58
C PRO A 119 12.39 -11.15 -12.62
N GLY A 120 12.36 -10.40 -11.53
CA GLY A 120 13.15 -9.18 -11.31
C GLY A 120 12.28 -7.95 -11.10
N MET A 121 12.59 -7.17 -10.06
CA MET A 121 11.84 -5.96 -9.70
C MET A 121 11.83 -4.93 -10.83
N HIS A 122 12.94 -4.77 -11.56
CA HIS A 122 13.02 -3.86 -12.71
C HIS A 122 11.99 -4.16 -13.80
N TRP A 123 11.64 -5.43 -14.05
CA TRP A 123 10.59 -5.80 -15.01
C TRP A 123 9.19 -5.43 -14.49
N VAL A 124 8.97 -5.57 -13.19
CA VAL A 124 7.71 -5.15 -12.56
C VAL A 124 7.55 -3.64 -12.66
N MET A 125 8.59 -2.88 -12.32
CA MET A 125 8.59 -1.41 -12.38
C MET A 125 8.40 -0.91 -13.81
N LEU A 126 9.15 -1.45 -14.78
CA LEU A 126 9.00 -1.09 -16.19
C LEU A 126 7.57 -1.33 -16.70
N ASN A 127 6.97 -2.48 -16.36
CA ASN A 127 5.58 -2.77 -16.73
C ASN A 127 4.59 -1.81 -16.07
N LEU A 128 4.80 -1.48 -14.79
CA LEU A 128 3.97 -0.53 -14.07
C LEU A 128 4.01 0.84 -14.73
N ASP A 129 5.21 1.36 -14.99
CA ASP A 129 5.41 2.68 -15.62
C ASP A 129 4.79 2.75 -17.01
N VAL A 130 5.00 1.73 -17.84
CA VAL A 130 4.38 1.64 -19.18
C VAL A 130 2.85 1.63 -19.08
N ARG A 131 2.28 0.85 -18.18
CA ARG A 131 0.82 0.80 -18.00
C ARG A 131 0.24 2.13 -17.52
N VAL A 132 0.88 2.79 -16.56
CA VAL A 132 0.49 4.12 -16.08
C VAL A 132 0.57 5.14 -17.22
N MET A 133 1.68 5.17 -17.95
CA MET A 133 1.87 6.08 -19.08
C MET A 133 0.80 5.86 -20.15
N LEU A 134 0.59 4.63 -20.60
CA LEU A 134 -0.40 4.31 -21.64
C LEU A 134 -1.83 4.61 -21.17
N THR A 135 -2.14 4.39 -19.89
CA THR A 135 -3.44 4.73 -19.32
C THR A 135 -3.69 6.26 -19.33
N ARG A 136 -2.66 7.06 -19.03
CA ARG A 136 -2.72 8.53 -19.16
C ARG A 136 -2.91 9.00 -20.59
N LEU A 137 -2.42 8.21 -21.56
CA LEU A 137 -2.65 8.45 -23.02
C LEU A 137 -3.99 7.88 -23.53
N GLY A 138 -4.86 7.41 -22.65
CA GLY A 138 -6.20 6.93 -23.00
C GLY A 138 -6.31 5.42 -23.23
N VAL A 139 -5.26 4.65 -23.12
CA VAL A 139 -5.30 3.18 -23.23
C VAL A 139 -5.77 2.57 -21.92
N LYS A 140 -7.02 2.16 -21.82
CA LYS A 140 -7.65 1.67 -20.56
C LYS A 140 -7.51 0.16 -20.33
N ARG A 141 -6.76 -0.55 -21.13
CA ARG A 141 -6.67 -2.03 -21.11
C ARG A 141 -6.31 -2.61 -19.73
N TRP A 142 -5.50 -1.90 -18.95
CA TRP A 142 -5.02 -2.38 -17.65
C TRP A 142 -5.68 -1.66 -16.47
N LEU A 143 -6.60 -0.76 -16.73
CA LEU A 143 -7.29 -0.04 -15.67
C LEU A 143 -8.18 -1.00 -14.89
N VAL A 144 -7.92 -1.13 -13.59
CA VAL A 144 -8.74 -1.94 -12.69
C VAL A 144 -10.02 -1.17 -12.38
N SER A 145 -11.16 -1.80 -12.54
CA SER A 145 -12.46 -1.19 -12.26
C SER A 145 -12.70 -1.01 -10.75
N ASP A 146 -13.59 -0.09 -10.38
CA ASP A 146 -13.93 0.14 -8.97
C ASP A 146 -14.55 -1.09 -8.32
N ALA A 147 -15.38 -1.82 -9.03
CA ALA A 147 -15.98 -3.06 -8.54
C ALA A 147 -14.92 -4.14 -8.25
N GLU A 148 -13.92 -4.28 -9.12
CA GLU A 148 -12.79 -5.19 -8.90
C GLU A 148 -11.95 -4.76 -7.71
N LEU A 149 -11.69 -3.46 -7.54
CA LEU A 149 -10.91 -2.94 -6.41
C LEU A 149 -11.63 -3.16 -5.08
N VAL A 150 -12.94 -2.91 -5.02
CA VAL A 150 -13.76 -3.16 -3.82
C VAL A 150 -13.75 -4.65 -3.48
N SER A 151 -14.07 -5.51 -4.46
CA SER A 151 -14.08 -6.96 -4.27
C SER A 151 -12.72 -7.50 -3.81
N LEU A 152 -11.64 -7.02 -4.42
CA LEU A 152 -10.29 -7.43 -4.03
C LEU A 152 -9.94 -6.97 -2.61
N ALA A 153 -10.26 -5.73 -2.26
CA ALA A 153 -10.04 -5.19 -0.93
C ALA A 153 -10.81 -5.97 0.15
N GLU A 154 -12.07 -6.33 -0.11
CA GLU A 154 -12.88 -7.15 0.79
C GLU A 154 -12.28 -8.54 1.02
N ARG A 155 -11.84 -9.21 -0.05
CA ARG A 155 -11.20 -10.52 0.05
C ARG A 155 -9.90 -10.46 0.85
N ILE A 156 -9.06 -9.45 0.64
CA ILE A 156 -7.80 -9.26 1.38
C ILE A 156 -8.11 -8.96 2.85
N ARG A 157 -9.08 -8.07 3.12
CA ARG A 157 -9.54 -7.73 4.48
C ARG A 157 -10.01 -8.95 5.26
N SER A 158 -10.84 -9.80 4.62
CA SER A 158 -11.30 -11.06 5.21
C SER A 158 -10.15 -12.00 5.56
N GLN A 159 -9.14 -12.11 4.69
CA GLN A 159 -7.96 -12.94 4.94
C GLN A 159 -7.08 -12.40 6.08
N ILE A 160 -6.99 -11.09 6.26
CA ILE A 160 -6.28 -10.48 7.39
C ILE A 160 -7.05 -10.77 8.69
N GLY A 161 -8.37 -10.55 8.73
CA GLY A 161 -9.20 -10.80 9.90
C GLY A 161 -9.06 -12.23 10.43
N GLN A 162 -9.19 -13.23 9.55
CA GLN A 162 -9.01 -14.64 9.91
C GLN A 162 -7.66 -14.99 10.55
N ARG A 163 -6.59 -14.27 10.18
CA ARG A 163 -5.23 -14.50 10.68
C ARG A 163 -4.92 -13.78 11.98
N MET A 164 -5.68 -12.74 12.31
CA MET A 164 -5.52 -11.99 13.55
C MET A 164 -6.32 -12.62 14.71
N GLU A 165 -7.31 -13.47 14.40
CA GLU A 165 -8.16 -14.17 15.37
C GLU A 165 -7.65 -15.58 15.75
N GLY A 166 -6.69 -16.14 15.01
CA GLY A 166 -6.11 -17.49 15.20
C GLY A 166 -4.68 -17.44 15.71
#